data_e17665c5ebb71370d37c46a6d126374b
#
_entry.id   e17665c5ebb71370d37c46a6d126374b
#
_cell.length_a   1.000
_cell.length_b   1.000
_cell.length_c   1.000
_cell.angle_alpha   90.00
_cell.angle_beta   90.00
_cell.angle_gamma   90.00
#
_symmetry.space_group_name_H-M   'P 1'
#
loop_
_entity.id
_entity.type
_entity.pdbx_description
1 polymer ?
#
loop_
_entity_poly.entity_id
_entity_poly.type
_entity_poly.pdbx_seq_one_letter_code
_entity_poly.pdbx_strand_id
1 'polypeptide(L)'
;MPLKIKAISLHWEMMFTRSLFGTPDMAEQGRLLNEVAALVDAGRIRSTATEVAGKIDAVTLSAVHSRIESGSARGKIVLEGF
;
A
#
# COMPACT_ATOMS: atom_id res chain seq x y z
N MET A 1 -5.60 -32.54 -6.57
CA MET A 1 -5.39 -31.17 -6.12
C MET A 1 -5.24 -30.22 -7.29
N PRO A 2 -6.05 -29.18 -7.42
CA PRO A 2 -5.98 -28.26 -8.56
C PRO A 2 -4.60 -27.60 -8.75
N LEU A 3 -3.89 -27.30 -7.65
CA LEU A 3 -2.56 -26.69 -7.69
C LEU A 3 -1.53 -27.58 -8.38
N LYS A 4 -1.57 -28.89 -8.12
CA LYS A 4 -0.66 -29.86 -8.70
C LYS A 4 -0.83 -29.96 -10.23
N ILE A 5 -2.07 -30.01 -10.68
CA ILE A 5 -2.42 -30.16 -12.10
C ILE A 5 -1.93 -28.94 -12.90
N LYS A 6 -2.04 -27.74 -12.32
CA LYS A 6 -1.67 -26.48 -12.97
C LYS A 6 -0.23 -26.06 -12.70
N ALA A 7 0.56 -26.87 -11.99
CA ALA A 7 1.92 -26.55 -11.57
C ALA A 7 2.02 -25.22 -10.81
N ILE A 8 1.06 -24.94 -9.96
CA ILE A 8 1.00 -23.73 -9.14
C ILE A 8 1.63 -24.01 -7.78
N SER A 9 2.39 -23.05 -7.26
CA SER A 9 2.93 -23.10 -5.90
C SER A 9 2.30 -22.04 -5.02
N LEU A 10 2.21 -22.33 -3.71
CA LEU A 10 1.71 -21.42 -2.70
C LEU A 10 2.87 -20.98 -1.81
N HIS A 11 3.00 -19.67 -1.63
CA HIS A 11 4.03 -19.07 -0.77
C HIS A 11 3.35 -18.13 0.23
N TRP A 12 3.81 -18.20 1.48
CA TRP A 12 3.35 -17.28 2.52
C TRP A 12 4.23 -16.04 2.53
N GLU A 13 3.59 -14.88 2.57
CA GLU A 13 4.28 -13.60 2.70
C GLU A 13 3.65 -12.79 3.82
N MET A 14 4.48 -12.08 4.56
CA MET A 14 4.03 -11.17 5.59
C MET A 14 4.87 -9.89 5.52
N MET A 15 4.21 -8.76 5.31
CA MET A 15 4.85 -7.46 5.14
C MET A 15 5.77 -7.07 6.32
N PHE A 16 5.40 -7.47 7.52
CA PHE A 16 6.11 -7.09 8.74
C PHE A 16 7.15 -8.12 9.23
N THR A 17 7.46 -9.14 8.43
CA THR A 17 8.42 -10.19 8.84
C THR A 17 9.74 -9.60 9.29
N ARG A 18 10.33 -8.71 8.50
CA ARG A 18 11.63 -8.11 8.82
C ARG A 18 11.61 -7.30 10.11
N SER A 19 10.64 -6.42 10.27
CA SER A 19 10.54 -5.58 11.46
C SER A 19 10.11 -6.35 12.69
N LEU A 20 9.16 -7.27 12.55
CA LEU A 20 8.63 -8.05 13.67
C LEU A 20 9.66 -9.00 14.28
N PHE A 21 10.46 -9.66 13.44
CA PHE A 21 11.46 -10.63 13.87
C PHE A 21 12.88 -10.08 13.93
N GLY A 22 13.10 -8.80 13.64
CA GLY A 22 14.42 -8.17 13.68
C GLY A 22 15.45 -8.86 12.79
N THR A 23 15.08 -9.18 11.55
CA THR A 23 15.96 -9.90 10.63
C THR A 23 17.19 -9.06 10.24
N PRO A 24 18.32 -9.71 9.83
CA PRO A 24 19.53 -8.97 9.43
C PRO A 24 19.32 -8.01 8.25
N ASP A 25 18.33 -8.27 7.40
CA ASP A 25 18.00 -7.46 6.22
C ASP A 25 16.86 -6.46 6.48
N MET A 26 16.64 -6.07 7.73
CA MET A 26 15.53 -5.18 8.12
C MET A 26 15.52 -3.84 7.35
N ALA A 27 16.70 -3.34 6.95
CA ALA A 27 16.83 -2.10 6.19
C ALA A 27 16.39 -2.21 4.72
N GLU A 28 16.16 -3.40 4.19
CA GLU A 28 15.80 -3.59 2.79
C GLU A 28 14.44 -3.00 2.44
N GLN A 29 13.50 -2.96 3.38
CA GLN A 29 12.22 -2.32 3.17
C GLN A 29 12.38 -0.82 2.89
N GLY A 30 13.23 -0.14 3.64
CA GLY A 30 13.54 1.28 3.41
C GLY A 30 14.18 1.52 2.03
N ARG A 31 15.10 0.65 1.61
CA ARG A 31 15.71 0.73 0.28
C ARG A 31 14.68 0.55 -0.82
N LEU A 32 13.80 -0.45 -0.69
CA LEU A 32 12.72 -0.69 -1.63
C LEU A 32 11.80 0.52 -1.76
N LEU A 33 11.37 1.08 -0.64
CA LEU A 33 10.49 2.24 -0.63
C LEU A 33 11.15 3.47 -1.27
N ASN A 34 12.43 3.68 -1.01
CA ASN A 34 13.18 4.78 -1.64
C ASN A 34 13.29 4.58 -3.16
N GLU A 35 13.51 3.36 -3.62
CA GLU A 35 13.56 3.04 -5.05
C GLU A 35 12.20 3.27 -5.71
N VAL A 36 11.12 2.82 -5.07
CA VAL A 36 9.75 3.04 -5.57
C VAL A 36 9.45 4.54 -5.63
N ALA A 37 9.82 5.31 -4.62
CA ALA A 37 9.62 6.76 -4.61
C ALA A 37 10.35 7.44 -5.80
N ALA A 38 11.59 7.04 -6.06
CA ALA A 38 12.35 7.56 -7.20
C ALA A 38 11.70 7.20 -8.54
N LEU A 39 11.16 6.00 -8.67
CA LEU A 39 10.47 5.55 -9.89
C LEU A 39 9.16 6.30 -10.12
N VAL A 40 8.43 6.60 -9.05
CA VAL A 40 7.21 7.43 -9.13
C VAL A 40 7.56 8.86 -9.56
N ASP A 41 8.58 9.45 -8.96
CA ASP A 41 9.01 10.81 -9.30
C ASP A 41 9.50 10.92 -10.75
N ALA A 42 10.12 9.86 -11.26
CA ALA A 42 10.56 9.79 -12.66
C ALA A 42 9.43 9.47 -13.65
N GLY A 43 8.21 9.26 -13.17
CA GLY A 43 7.05 8.93 -14.02
C GLY A 43 7.06 7.50 -14.56
N ARG A 44 7.90 6.62 -14.02
CA ARG A 44 8.02 5.22 -14.48
C ARG A 44 7.03 4.28 -13.80
N ILE A 45 6.53 4.65 -12.63
CA ILE A 45 5.47 3.94 -11.92
C ILE A 45 4.32 4.92 -11.68
N ARG A 46 3.11 4.49 -11.97
CA ARG A 46 1.92 5.29 -11.74
C ARG A 46 1.50 5.19 -10.28
N SER A 47 1.23 6.33 -9.65
CA SER A 47 0.63 6.37 -8.33
C SER A 47 -0.79 5.78 -8.32
N THR A 48 -1.16 5.10 -7.26
CA THR A 48 -2.53 4.64 -7.02
C THR A 48 -3.38 5.68 -6.28
N ALA A 49 -2.81 6.82 -5.92
CA ALA A 49 -3.54 7.94 -5.35
C ALA A 49 -4.40 8.59 -6.45
N THR A 50 -5.72 8.43 -6.36
CA THR A 50 -6.66 8.89 -7.38
C THR A 50 -7.43 10.13 -6.97
N GLU A 51 -7.40 10.49 -5.68
CA GLU A 51 -8.18 11.60 -5.15
C GLU A 51 -7.48 12.22 -3.95
N VAL A 52 -7.51 13.56 -3.88
CA VAL A 52 -7.21 14.30 -2.66
C VAL A 52 -8.55 14.80 -2.13
N ALA A 53 -9.01 14.23 -1.00
CA ALA A 53 -10.38 14.45 -0.49
C ALA A 53 -10.52 15.70 0.37
N GLY A 54 -9.45 16.48 0.54
CA GLY A 54 -9.45 17.71 1.32
C GLY A 54 -8.51 17.64 2.51
N LYS A 55 -8.76 18.50 3.50
CA LYS A 55 -7.91 18.57 4.70
C LYS A 55 -8.18 17.41 5.64
N ILE A 56 -7.13 16.99 6.35
CA ILE A 56 -7.26 15.99 7.40
C ILE A 56 -7.89 16.59 8.63
N ASP A 57 -9.17 16.27 8.85
CA ASP A 57 -9.93 16.64 10.04
C ASP A 57 -10.95 15.53 10.36
N ALA A 58 -11.63 15.66 11.50
CA ALA A 58 -12.56 14.62 11.95
C ALA A 58 -13.73 14.41 10.98
N VAL A 59 -14.24 15.47 10.38
CA VAL A 59 -15.37 15.39 9.45
C VAL A 59 -14.95 14.68 8.16
N THR A 60 -13.83 15.08 7.57
CA THR A 60 -13.31 14.50 6.33
C THR A 60 -12.90 13.05 6.53
N LEU A 61 -12.24 12.71 7.65
CA LEU A 61 -11.88 11.34 7.99
C LEU A 61 -13.11 10.45 8.11
N SER A 62 -14.15 10.91 8.79
CA SER A 62 -15.39 10.16 8.93
C SER A 62 -16.03 9.85 7.57
N ALA A 63 -16.09 10.85 6.69
CA ALA A 63 -16.63 10.67 5.34
C ALA A 63 -15.80 9.68 4.50
N VAL A 64 -14.47 9.77 4.57
CA VAL A 64 -13.56 8.86 3.83
C VAL A 64 -13.67 7.45 4.37
N HIS A 65 -13.73 7.26 5.69
CA HIS A 65 -13.92 5.93 6.30
C HIS A 65 -15.22 5.28 5.81
N SER A 66 -16.30 6.04 5.74
CA SER A 66 -17.59 5.54 5.23
C SER A 66 -17.49 5.10 3.77
N ARG A 67 -16.76 5.83 2.94
CA ARG A 67 -16.53 5.47 1.53
C ARG A 67 -15.74 4.17 1.41
N ILE A 68 -14.70 4.00 2.21
CA ILE A 68 -13.88 2.78 2.21
C ILE A 68 -14.69 1.58 2.69
N GLU A 69 -15.46 1.74 3.76
CA GLU A 69 -16.33 0.69 4.31
C GLU A 69 -17.42 0.26 3.32
N SER A 70 -17.87 1.16 2.45
CA SER A 70 -18.87 0.84 1.42
C SER A 70 -18.33 -0.09 0.33
N GLY A 71 -17.01 -0.26 0.24
CA GLY A 71 -16.37 -1.08 -0.79
C GLY A 71 -16.35 -0.47 -2.18
N SER A 72 -16.75 0.79 -2.34
CA SER A 72 -16.81 1.48 -3.63
C SER A 72 -15.57 2.29 -3.97
N ALA A 73 -14.65 2.48 -3.02
CA ALA A 73 -13.43 3.25 -3.24
C ALA A 73 -12.45 2.52 -4.17
N ARG A 74 -11.88 3.25 -5.13
CA ARG A 74 -10.85 2.73 -6.03
C ARG A 74 -9.59 3.56 -5.91
N GLY A 75 -8.43 2.86 -5.87
CA GLY A 75 -7.15 3.51 -5.65
C GLY A 75 -6.98 3.99 -4.22
N LYS A 76 -6.15 5.00 -4.03
CA LYS A 76 -5.86 5.59 -2.71
C LYS A 76 -6.50 6.96 -2.59
N ILE A 77 -7.15 7.20 -1.46
CA ILE A 77 -7.69 8.51 -1.11
C ILE A 77 -6.70 9.17 -0.15
N VAL A 78 -6.26 10.37 -0.50
CA VAL A 78 -5.25 11.13 0.26
C VAL A 78 -5.93 12.33 0.91
N LEU A 79 -5.54 12.61 2.14
CA LEU A 79 -5.91 13.83 2.85
C LEU A 79 -4.66 14.68 3.04
N GLU A 80 -4.81 16.00 3.02
CA GLU A 80 -3.67 16.90 3.12
C GLU A 80 -3.74 17.82 4.34
N GLY A 81 -2.58 18.21 4.83
CA GLY A 81 -2.40 19.16 5.91
C GLY A 81 -2.46 18.54 7.30
N PHE A 82 -1.53 18.90 8.11
CA PHE A 82 -1.50 18.72 9.54
C PHE A 82 -1.28 20.07 10.17
#